data_eaed3d7eecaeb999503c59a0d0ab5e85
#
_entry.id   eaed3d7eecaeb999503c59a0d0ab5e85
#
_cell.length_a   1.000
_cell.length_b   1.000
_cell.length_c   1.000
_cell.angle_alpha   90.00
_cell.angle_beta   90.00
_cell.angle_gamma   90.00
#
_symmetry.space_group_name_H-M   'P 1'
#
loop_
_entity.id
_entity.type
_entity.pdbx_description
1 polymer ?
#
loop_
_entity_poly.entity_id
_entity_poly.type
_entity_poly.pdbx_seq_one_letter_code
_entity_poly.pdbx_strand_id
1 'polypeptide(L)'
;MIINHGVRGSIPNPSKNTLGFGGNTACVEVKTSKYQLIFDAGSGFSKVDFSNDLQTILFISHFHHDHIQGLAFNSYNSDENKKIILTSAHSNSKDTYKNLTNYFKN
;
A
#
# COMPACT_ATOMS: atom_id res chain seq x y z
N MET A 1 7.73 8.42 -12.64
CA MET A 1 7.45 9.31 -11.50
C MET A 1 7.42 8.50 -10.21
N ILE A 2 8.11 8.96 -9.20
CA ILE A 2 8.16 8.30 -7.90
C ILE A 2 7.45 9.19 -6.88
N ILE A 3 6.51 8.61 -6.15
CA ILE A 3 5.76 9.32 -5.11
C ILE A 3 5.95 8.59 -3.80
N ASN A 4 6.42 9.31 -2.79
CA ASN A 4 6.58 8.75 -1.45
C ASN A 4 5.35 9.10 -0.60
N HIS A 5 4.56 8.09 -0.29
CA HIS A 5 3.35 8.24 0.53
C HIS A 5 3.60 7.99 2.01
N GLY A 6 4.68 7.33 2.36
CA GLY A 6 5.04 7.09 3.75
C GLY A 6 6.37 6.37 3.90
N VAL A 7 7.16 6.80 4.89
CA VAL A 7 8.49 6.23 5.18
C VAL A 7 8.70 5.97 6.68
N ARG A 8 7.71 6.27 7.52
CA ARG A 8 7.84 6.09 8.95
C ARG A 8 7.78 4.61 9.33
N GLY A 9 8.64 4.18 10.23
CA GLY A 9 8.58 2.83 10.81
C GLY A 9 7.56 2.75 11.94
N SER A 10 7.01 1.57 12.14
CA SER A 10 6.15 1.14 13.24
C SER A 10 4.78 1.82 13.33
N ILE A 11 4.69 3.04 13.81
CA ILE A 11 3.40 3.69 14.10
C ILE A 11 3.27 4.98 13.28
N PRO A 12 2.16 5.18 12.57
CA PRO A 12 1.95 6.44 11.86
C PRO A 12 1.83 7.60 12.85
N ASN A 13 2.45 8.72 12.50
CA ASN A 13 2.43 9.93 13.33
C ASN A 13 2.36 11.17 12.45
N PRO A 14 1.23 11.37 11.71
CA PRO A 14 1.06 12.58 10.92
C PRO A 14 0.89 13.77 11.85
N SER A 15 1.73 14.78 11.70
CA SER A 15 1.68 16.01 12.49
C SER A 15 2.37 17.14 11.75
N LYS A 16 2.33 18.35 12.29
CA LYS A 16 3.06 19.49 11.71
C LYS A 16 4.57 19.21 11.63
N ASN A 17 5.12 18.46 12.60
CA ASN A 17 6.53 18.14 12.64
C ASN A 17 6.95 17.09 11.63
N THR A 18 5.99 16.34 11.06
CA THR A 18 6.25 15.26 10.09
C THR A 18 5.84 15.61 8.66
N LEU A 19 5.40 16.84 8.39
CA LEU A 19 4.94 17.23 7.05
C LEU A 19 6.00 17.07 5.96
N GLY A 20 7.27 17.34 6.29
CA GLY A 20 8.38 17.23 5.34
C GLY A 20 8.85 15.80 5.10
N PHE A 21 8.78 14.94 6.09
CA PHE A 21 9.31 13.57 6.04
C PHE A 21 8.25 12.49 6.19
N GLY A 22 6.99 12.89 6.30
CA GLY A 22 5.87 11.98 6.41
C GLY A 22 5.66 11.41 7.81
N GLY A 23 4.43 11.40 8.27
CA GLY A 23 4.01 10.71 9.47
C GLY A 23 3.41 9.34 9.16
N ASN A 24 3.25 9.01 7.89
CA ASN A 24 2.67 7.75 7.44
C ASN A 24 3.74 6.66 7.30
N THR A 25 3.33 5.41 7.52
CA THR A 25 4.22 4.26 7.39
C THR A 25 4.37 3.84 5.93
N ALA A 26 5.31 2.93 5.69
CA ALA A 26 5.90 2.62 4.39
C ALA A 26 4.88 2.43 3.24
N CYS A 27 4.99 3.27 2.24
CA CYS A 27 4.28 3.12 0.97
C CYS A 27 4.93 4.02 -0.07
N VAL A 28 5.49 3.42 -1.12
CA VAL A 28 6.11 4.15 -2.23
C VAL A 28 5.42 3.74 -3.51
N GLU A 29 5.11 4.72 -4.33
CA GLU A 29 4.45 4.51 -5.62
C GLU A 29 5.39 4.92 -6.76
N VAL A 30 5.48 4.07 -7.79
CA VAL A 30 6.20 4.37 -9.04
C VAL A 30 5.22 4.24 -10.19
N LYS A 31 5.02 5.31 -10.94
CA LYS A 31 4.17 5.29 -12.13
C LYS A 31 5.01 5.28 -13.39
N THR A 32 4.69 4.35 -14.28
CA THR A 32 5.23 4.28 -15.64
C THR A 32 4.10 4.57 -16.64
N SER A 33 4.39 4.46 -17.93
CA SER A 33 3.36 4.63 -18.96
C SER A 33 2.30 3.52 -18.94
N LYS A 34 2.61 2.36 -18.34
CA LYS A 34 1.73 1.17 -18.33
C LYS A 34 1.33 0.71 -16.95
N TYR A 35 2.14 0.99 -15.95
CA TYR A 35 1.99 0.40 -14.63
C TYR A 35 1.98 1.43 -13.51
N GLN A 36 1.18 1.12 -12.51
CA GLN A 36 1.23 1.76 -11.19
C GLN A 36 1.79 0.73 -10.23
N LEU A 37 3.04 0.91 -9.80
CA LEU A 37 3.73 -0.01 -8.90
C LEU A 37 3.70 0.58 -7.50
N ILE A 38 3.25 -0.21 -6.53
CA ILE A 38 3.16 0.22 -5.14
C ILE A 38 3.98 -0.73 -4.29
N PHE A 39 4.87 -0.19 -3.49
CA PHE A 39 5.76 -0.96 -2.62
C PHE A 39 5.34 -0.73 -1.18
N ASP A 40 4.80 -1.77 -0.58
CA ASP A 40 4.21 -1.83 0.74
C ASP A 40 2.94 -0.99 0.90
N ALA A 41 2.12 -1.36 1.84
CA ALA A 41 0.82 -0.76 2.09
C ALA A 41 0.68 -0.37 3.56
N GLY A 42 1.63 0.42 4.06
CA GLY A 42 1.52 1.06 5.35
C GLY A 42 0.42 2.12 5.34
N SER A 43 0.33 2.93 6.37
CA SER A 43 -0.73 3.94 6.45
C SER A 43 -0.69 4.94 5.29
N GLY A 44 0.47 5.14 4.66
CA GLY A 44 0.61 5.97 3.47
C GLY A 44 -0.19 5.45 2.27
N PHE A 45 -0.57 4.18 2.26
CA PHE A 45 -1.39 3.58 1.20
C PHE A 45 -2.73 4.30 1.03
N SER A 46 -3.25 4.92 2.09
CA SER A 46 -4.49 5.69 2.03
C SER A 46 -4.38 6.93 1.11
N LYS A 47 -3.18 7.35 0.77
CA LYS A 47 -2.92 8.50 -0.10
C LYS A 47 -2.82 8.11 -1.59
N VAL A 48 -2.77 6.83 -1.90
CA VAL A 48 -2.63 6.35 -3.28
C VAL A 48 -3.92 6.62 -4.04
N ASP A 49 -3.78 7.21 -5.23
CA ASP A 49 -4.91 7.47 -6.11
C ASP A 49 -5.00 6.34 -7.14
N PHE A 50 -6.10 5.60 -7.11
CA PHE A 50 -6.37 4.51 -8.04
C PHE A 50 -7.26 4.92 -9.21
N SER A 51 -7.60 6.20 -9.35
CA SER A 51 -8.43 6.70 -10.45
C SER A 51 -7.63 6.85 -11.75
N ASN A 52 -7.13 5.73 -12.27
CA ASN A 52 -6.34 5.69 -13.48
C ASN A 52 -6.56 4.37 -14.20
N ASP A 53 -6.11 4.28 -15.46
CA ASP A 53 -6.23 3.09 -16.30
C ASP A 53 -5.00 2.20 -16.26
N LEU A 54 -4.04 2.50 -15.39
CA LEU A 54 -2.81 1.71 -15.29
C LEU A 54 -3.06 0.37 -14.62
N GLN A 55 -2.31 -0.64 -15.02
CA GLN A 55 -2.28 -1.90 -14.29
C GLN A 55 -1.56 -1.65 -12.96
N THR A 56 -2.25 -1.90 -11.85
CA THR A 56 -1.68 -1.70 -10.52
C THR A 56 -1.13 -3.01 -9.97
N ILE A 57 0.11 -2.96 -9.48
CA ILE A 57 0.77 -4.09 -8.84
C ILE A 57 1.24 -3.64 -7.47
N LEU A 58 0.81 -4.35 -6.44
CA LEU A 58 1.20 -4.09 -5.05
C LEU A 58 2.19 -5.16 -4.60
N PHE A 59 3.38 -4.71 -4.23
CA PHE A 59 4.45 -5.56 -3.70
C PHE A 59 4.52 -5.39 -2.19
N ILE A 60 4.33 -6.48 -1.45
CA ILE A 60 4.49 -6.48 0.00
C ILE A 60 5.84 -7.09 0.34
N SER A 61 6.72 -6.31 0.96
CA SER A 61 8.05 -6.76 1.33
C SER A 61 8.02 -7.79 2.46
N HIS A 62 7.20 -7.54 3.46
CA HIS A 62 6.98 -8.43 4.59
C HIS A 62 5.68 -8.03 5.32
N PHE A 63 5.25 -8.83 6.29
CA PHE A 63 3.93 -8.66 6.90
C PHE A 63 3.95 -7.96 8.26
N HIS A 64 4.98 -7.17 8.57
CA HIS A 64 4.94 -6.31 9.72
C HIS A 64 3.79 -5.30 9.58
N HIS A 65 3.17 -4.94 10.67
CA HIS A 65 1.96 -4.13 10.67
C HIS A 65 2.13 -2.80 9.93
N ASP A 66 3.28 -2.14 10.09
CA ASP A 66 3.58 -0.87 9.46
C ASP A 66 3.70 -0.94 7.93
N HIS A 67 3.75 -2.14 7.36
CA HIS A 67 3.81 -2.37 5.91
C HIS A 67 2.48 -2.85 5.31
N ILE A 68 1.47 -3.13 6.12
CA ILE A 68 0.18 -3.66 5.64
C ILE A 68 -1.05 -2.95 6.22
N GLN A 69 -0.87 -2.13 7.24
CA GLN A 69 -2.00 -1.54 7.98
C GLN A 69 -2.90 -0.64 7.12
N GLY A 70 -2.37 -0.07 6.04
CA GLY A 70 -3.14 0.80 5.16
C GLY A 70 -4.15 0.07 4.28
N LEU A 71 -4.05 -1.24 4.15
CA LEU A 71 -4.98 -2.02 3.33
C LEU A 71 -6.42 -1.92 3.83
N ALA A 72 -6.62 -1.72 5.13
CA ALA A 72 -7.96 -1.63 5.72
C ALA A 72 -8.66 -0.30 5.45
N PHE A 73 -7.92 0.74 5.07
CA PHE A 73 -8.43 2.11 5.04
C PHE A 73 -8.30 2.78 3.68
N ASN A 74 -7.92 2.06 2.64
CA ASN A 74 -7.74 2.65 1.33
C ASN A 74 -9.05 2.73 0.56
N SER A 75 -9.23 3.81 -0.21
CA SER A 75 -10.41 4.01 -1.06
C SER A 75 -10.57 2.94 -2.15
N TYR A 76 -9.52 2.19 -2.44
CA TYR A 76 -9.59 1.04 -3.34
C TYR A 76 -10.69 0.07 -2.93
N ASN A 77 -10.92 -0.09 -1.64
CA ASN A 77 -11.94 -1.02 -1.13
C ASN A 77 -13.37 -0.64 -1.56
N SER A 78 -13.58 0.58 -2.04
CA SER A 78 -14.88 1.03 -2.53
C SER A 78 -15.00 1.02 -4.05
N ASP A 79 -13.93 0.74 -4.78
CA ASP A 79 -13.95 0.68 -6.25
C ASP A 79 -13.94 -0.77 -6.73
N GLU A 80 -15.11 -1.28 -7.04
CA GLU A 80 -15.30 -2.66 -7.50
C GLU A 80 -14.69 -2.96 -8.86
N ASN A 81 -14.37 -1.93 -9.65
CA ASN A 81 -13.85 -2.09 -11.01
C ASN A 81 -12.33 -2.14 -11.06
N LYS A 82 -11.65 -1.66 -10.02
CA LYS A 82 -10.20 -1.63 -10.00
C LYS A 82 -9.65 -2.97 -9.54
N LYS A 83 -8.80 -3.59 -10.37
CA LYS A 83 -8.12 -4.85 -10.04
C LYS A 83 -6.66 -4.57 -9.72
N ILE A 84 -6.20 -5.12 -8.61
CA ILE A 84 -4.80 -4.98 -8.17
C ILE A 84 -4.17 -6.36 -8.11
N ILE A 85 -3.00 -6.50 -8.73
CA ILE A 85 -2.18 -7.70 -8.59
C ILE A 85 -1.39 -7.58 -7.30
N LEU A 86 -1.56 -8.53 -6.40
CA LEU A 86 -0.86 -8.58 -5.12
C LEU A 86 0.24 -9.61 -5.16
N THR A 87 1.46 -9.22 -4.77
CA THR A 87 2.59 -10.15 -4.72
C THR A 87 3.47 -9.89 -3.51
N SER A 88 4.21 -10.91 -3.08
CA SER A 88 5.13 -10.83 -1.95
C SER A 88 6.35 -11.71 -2.22
N ALA A 89 7.50 -11.29 -1.69
CA ALA A 89 8.74 -12.07 -1.78
C ALA A 89 8.75 -13.31 -0.88
N HIS A 90 7.87 -13.37 0.12
CA HIS A 90 7.88 -14.40 1.16
C HIS A 90 6.85 -15.52 0.96
N SER A 91 5.92 -15.36 0.04
CA SER A 91 4.90 -16.36 -0.23
C SER A 91 4.40 -16.21 -1.67
N ASN A 92 3.70 -17.24 -2.18
CA ASN A 92 3.03 -17.07 -3.47
C ASN A 92 1.84 -16.13 -3.31
N SER A 93 1.34 -15.59 -4.43
CA SER A 93 0.27 -14.59 -4.42
C SER A 93 -1.00 -15.06 -3.73
N LYS A 94 -1.31 -16.34 -3.84
CA LYS A 94 -2.49 -16.93 -3.19
C LYS A 94 -2.38 -16.89 -1.67
N ASP A 95 -1.24 -17.32 -1.14
CA ASP A 95 -1.00 -17.32 0.30
C ASP A 95 -0.94 -15.90 0.85
N THR A 96 -0.32 -14.99 0.11
CA THR A 96 -0.27 -13.57 0.47
C THR A 96 -1.68 -12.99 0.60
N TYR A 97 -2.52 -13.21 -0.40
CA TYR A 97 -3.90 -12.73 -0.39
C TYR A 97 -4.68 -13.31 0.80
N LYS A 98 -4.56 -14.62 1.02
CA LYS A 98 -5.24 -15.31 2.11
C LYS A 98 -4.81 -14.77 3.48
N ASN A 99 -3.51 -14.58 3.67
CA ASN A 99 -2.97 -14.08 4.93
C ASN A 99 -3.45 -12.65 5.21
N LEU A 100 -3.41 -11.78 4.22
CA LEU A 100 -3.87 -10.40 4.37
C LEU A 100 -5.38 -10.33 4.59
N THR A 101 -6.15 -11.13 3.88
CA THR A 101 -7.60 -11.19 4.07
C THR A 101 -7.95 -11.64 5.49
N ASN A 102 -7.27 -12.64 6.01
CA ASN A 102 -7.48 -13.12 7.37
C ASN A 102 -7.06 -12.07 8.41
N TYR A 103 -5.99 -11.33 8.15
CA TYR A 103 -5.51 -10.28 9.05
C TYR A 103 -6.56 -9.17 9.24
N PHE A 104 -7.23 -8.76 8.16
CA PHE A 104 -8.22 -7.67 8.21
C PHE A 104 -9.66 -8.15 8.37
N LYS A 105 -9.86 -9.45 8.48
CA LYS A 105 -11.19 -10.02 8.68
C LYS A 105 -11.57 -9.95 10.16
N ASN A 106 -12.67 -9.35 10.43
CA ASN A 106 -13.20 -9.27 11.79
C ASN A 106 -13.99 -10.52 12.16
#